data_45b58f480c3ea8e6719355af21cd9c6a
#
_entry.id   45b58f480c3ea8e6719355af21cd9c6a
#
_cell.length_a   1.000
_cell.length_b   1.000
_cell.length_c   1.000
_cell.angle_alpha   90.00
_cell.angle_beta   90.00
_cell.angle_gamma   90.00
#
_symmetry.space_group_name_H-M   'P 1'
#
loop_
_entity.id
_entity.type
_entity.pdbx_description
1 polymer ?
#
loop_
_entity_poly.entity_id
_entity_poly.type
_entity_poly.pdbx_seq_one_letter_code
_entity_poly.pdbx_strand_id
1 'polypeptide(L)'
;SDLSFIAPNQNIYAVDDLSEDKQPVKPFSYSVIKHSLVGLSKYFAACWALNGVRVNLLAPGGVWNDRLNKAFVNKLTKHIPIGRMANYDDYKGSIQFLCSDASSYMTGANLIVDGGRTIGSV
;
A
#
# COMPACT_ATOMS: atom_id res chain seq x y z
N SER A 1 -0.70 0.15 -3.17
CA SER A 1 -0.92 -0.44 -1.84
C SER A 1 0.38 -0.97 -1.26
N ASP A 2 0.57 -0.85 0.04
CA ASP A 2 1.62 -1.52 0.80
C ASP A 2 1.61 -3.05 0.60
N LEU A 3 0.42 -3.63 0.41
CA LEU A 3 0.25 -5.05 0.04
C LEU A 3 0.76 -5.39 -1.38
N SER A 4 1.44 -4.49 -2.07
CA SER A 4 2.27 -4.78 -3.25
C SER A 4 3.64 -5.35 -2.87
N PHE A 5 4.01 -5.29 -1.59
CA PHE A 5 5.35 -5.64 -1.09
C PHE A 5 5.32 -6.65 0.05
N ILE A 6 4.17 -6.83 0.71
CA ILE A 6 3.97 -7.81 1.79
C ILE A 6 2.69 -8.61 1.57
N ALA A 7 2.68 -9.82 2.13
CA ALA A 7 1.45 -10.61 2.20
C ALA A 7 0.47 -10.02 3.22
N PRO A 8 -0.85 -10.13 3.00
CA PRO A 8 -1.83 -9.76 4.00
C PRO A 8 -1.76 -10.70 5.20
N ASN A 9 -1.69 -10.15 6.41
CA ASN A 9 -1.91 -10.91 7.62
C ASN A 9 -3.41 -11.17 7.80
N GLN A 10 -3.84 -12.41 7.63
CA GLN A 10 -5.26 -12.78 7.66
C GLN A 10 -5.92 -12.53 9.03
N ASN A 11 -5.16 -12.58 10.13
CA ASN A 11 -5.67 -12.33 11.48
C ASN A 11 -6.23 -10.90 11.66
N ILE A 12 -5.79 -9.95 10.84
CA ILE A 12 -6.33 -8.57 10.85
C ILE A 12 -7.80 -8.54 10.43
N TYR A 13 -8.20 -9.47 9.57
CA TYR A 13 -9.57 -9.56 9.04
C TYR A 13 -10.47 -10.48 9.87
N ALA A 14 -9.92 -11.26 10.78
CA ALA A 14 -10.67 -12.18 11.60
C ALA A 14 -11.75 -11.46 12.44
N VAL A 15 -12.91 -12.08 12.52
CA VAL A 15 -14.07 -11.63 13.32
C VAL A 15 -14.22 -12.57 14.50
N ASP A 16 -14.32 -11.98 15.70
CA ASP A 16 -14.56 -12.75 16.93
C ASP A 16 -15.94 -13.45 16.79
N ASP A 17 -16.09 -14.61 17.43
CA ASP A 17 -17.30 -15.45 17.42
C ASP A 17 -17.64 -16.17 16.10
N LEU A 18 -16.80 -16.09 15.08
CA LEU A 18 -16.92 -16.91 13.87
C LEU A 18 -15.99 -18.12 13.92
N SER A 19 -16.50 -19.28 13.49
CA SER A 19 -15.69 -20.48 13.30
C SER A 19 -14.64 -20.26 12.20
N GLU A 20 -13.54 -21.01 12.25
CA GLU A 20 -12.39 -20.84 11.35
C GLU A 20 -12.77 -20.92 9.88
N ASP A 21 -13.68 -21.84 9.52
CA ASP A 21 -14.18 -22.04 8.16
C ASP A 21 -15.04 -20.88 7.61
N LYS A 22 -15.52 -20.00 8.51
CA LYS A 22 -16.36 -18.84 8.17
C LYS A 22 -15.62 -17.51 8.28
N GLN A 23 -14.35 -17.51 8.65
CA GLN A 23 -13.57 -16.29 8.77
C GLN A 23 -13.42 -15.58 7.42
N PRO A 24 -13.61 -14.25 7.38
CA PRO A 24 -13.34 -13.48 6.18
C PRO A 24 -11.82 -13.50 5.88
N VAL A 25 -11.48 -13.68 4.63
CA VAL A 25 -10.09 -13.67 4.17
C VAL A 25 -9.87 -12.59 3.13
N LYS A 26 -8.70 -11.95 3.17
CA LYS A 26 -8.28 -11.10 2.05
C LYS A 26 -7.99 -12.01 0.86
N PRO A 27 -8.71 -11.89 -0.27
CA PRO A 27 -8.59 -12.81 -1.38
C PRO A 27 -7.19 -12.75 -2.02
N PHE A 28 -6.68 -13.91 -2.46
CA PHE A 28 -5.35 -14.00 -3.10
C PHE A 28 -5.24 -13.15 -4.38
N SER A 29 -6.36 -12.96 -5.10
CA SER A 29 -6.42 -12.12 -6.30
C SER A 29 -6.00 -10.68 -6.02
N TYR A 30 -6.30 -10.16 -4.82
CA TYR A 30 -5.83 -8.84 -4.41
C TYR A 30 -4.30 -8.77 -4.39
N SER A 31 -3.64 -9.78 -3.79
CA SER A 31 -2.17 -9.85 -3.77
C SER A 31 -1.59 -9.96 -5.18
N VAL A 32 -2.16 -10.82 -6.04
CA VAL A 32 -1.72 -10.94 -7.43
C VAL A 32 -1.78 -9.60 -8.14
N ILE A 33 -2.92 -8.91 -8.07
CA ILE A 33 -3.12 -7.61 -8.73
C ILE A 33 -2.14 -6.56 -8.18
N LYS A 34 -1.98 -6.48 -6.85
CA LYS A 34 -1.14 -5.43 -6.25
C LYS A 34 0.36 -5.66 -6.48
N HIS A 35 0.84 -6.90 -6.40
CA HIS A 35 2.23 -7.21 -6.73
C HIS A 35 2.54 -7.02 -8.22
N SER A 36 1.60 -7.36 -9.12
CA SER A 36 1.81 -7.19 -10.56
C SER A 36 2.01 -5.73 -10.97
N LEU A 37 1.44 -4.75 -10.25
CA LEU A 37 1.64 -3.32 -10.52
C LEU A 37 3.10 -2.89 -10.37
N VAL A 38 3.89 -3.57 -9.52
CA VAL A 38 5.33 -3.31 -9.38
C VAL A 38 6.07 -3.65 -10.68
N GLY A 39 5.77 -4.81 -11.26
CA GLY A 39 6.35 -5.21 -12.54
C GLY A 39 5.88 -4.33 -13.69
N LEU A 40 4.58 -4.03 -13.72
CA LEU A 40 3.96 -3.20 -14.75
C LEU A 40 4.55 -1.77 -14.77
N SER A 41 4.73 -1.15 -13.61
CA SER A 41 5.32 0.19 -13.51
C SER A 41 6.76 0.22 -14.05
N LYS A 42 7.56 -0.80 -13.74
CA LYS A 42 8.93 -0.94 -14.26
C LYS A 42 8.95 -1.15 -15.76
N TYR A 43 8.05 -1.98 -16.28
CA TYR A 43 7.92 -2.21 -17.70
C TYR A 43 7.66 -0.91 -18.47
N PHE A 44 6.65 -0.13 -18.09
CA PHE A 44 6.34 1.13 -18.72
C PHE A 44 7.40 2.20 -18.50
N ALA A 45 8.05 2.23 -17.33
CA ALA A 45 9.18 3.11 -17.08
C ALA A 45 10.30 2.88 -18.10
N ALA A 46 10.66 1.63 -18.34
CA ALA A 46 11.68 1.29 -19.35
C ALA A 46 11.23 1.61 -20.77
N CYS A 47 9.98 1.30 -21.13
CA CYS A 47 9.46 1.53 -22.48
C CYS A 47 9.39 3.01 -22.86
N TRP A 48 9.07 3.90 -21.92
CA TRP A 48 8.75 5.29 -22.25
C TRP A 48 9.78 6.32 -21.77
N ALA A 49 10.87 5.88 -21.13
CA ALA A 49 11.88 6.78 -20.60
C ALA A 49 12.47 7.71 -21.68
N LEU A 50 12.81 7.18 -22.85
CA LEU A 50 13.35 7.96 -23.97
C LEU A 50 12.32 8.92 -24.59
N ASN A 51 11.04 8.71 -24.34
CA ASN A 51 9.97 9.61 -24.73
C ASN A 51 9.71 10.72 -23.71
N GLY A 52 10.53 10.83 -22.67
CA GLY A 52 10.38 11.83 -21.60
C GLY A 52 9.27 11.51 -20.61
N VAL A 53 8.74 10.27 -20.60
CA VAL A 53 7.69 9.84 -19.67
C VAL A 53 8.31 9.11 -18.49
N ARG A 54 8.04 9.58 -17.29
CA ARG A 54 8.41 8.91 -16.04
C ARG A 54 7.23 8.11 -15.51
N VAL A 55 7.48 6.90 -15.08
CA VAL A 55 6.48 6.02 -14.45
C VAL A 55 7.01 5.52 -13.13
N ASN A 56 6.34 5.87 -12.06
CA ASN A 56 6.68 5.46 -10.70
C ASN A 56 5.47 4.88 -9.99
N LEU A 57 5.70 4.05 -8.98
CA LEU A 57 4.64 3.45 -8.19
C LEU A 57 4.60 4.10 -6.82
N LEU A 58 3.42 4.61 -6.42
CA LEU A 58 3.12 4.98 -5.04
C LEU A 58 2.40 3.82 -4.36
N ALA A 59 2.93 3.35 -3.25
CA ALA A 59 2.34 2.29 -2.43
C ALA A 59 1.85 2.84 -1.08
N PRO A 60 0.60 3.33 -1.02
CA PRO A 60 0.03 3.84 0.21
C PRO A 60 -0.34 2.71 1.16
N GLY A 61 -0.20 2.95 2.45
CA GLY A 61 -0.82 2.18 3.53
C GLY A 61 -2.32 2.37 3.59
N GLY A 62 -2.95 1.77 4.59
CA GLY A 62 -4.39 1.88 4.80
C GLY A 62 -4.82 3.31 5.17
N VAL A 63 -5.79 3.86 4.44
CA VAL A 63 -6.41 5.17 4.71
C VAL A 63 -7.60 4.98 5.63
N TRP A 64 -7.61 5.74 6.72
CA TRP A 64 -8.73 5.73 7.66
C TRP A 64 -9.96 6.42 7.05
N ASN A 65 -11.13 5.86 7.34
CA ASN A 65 -12.42 6.51 7.12
C ASN A 65 -13.43 5.95 8.14
N ASP A 66 -14.52 6.67 8.36
CA ASP A 66 -15.56 6.39 9.34
C ASP A 66 -16.40 5.13 9.07
N ARG A 67 -16.31 4.55 7.87
CA ARG A 67 -17.02 3.32 7.47
C ARG A 67 -16.26 2.05 7.86
N LEU A 68 -15.00 2.18 8.28
CA LEU A 68 -14.19 1.04 8.66
C LEU A 68 -14.65 0.45 10.01
N ASN A 69 -14.65 -0.89 10.09
CA ASN A 69 -14.91 -1.59 11.33
C ASN A 69 -13.83 -1.25 12.37
N LYS A 70 -14.24 -0.86 13.58
CA LYS A 70 -13.33 -0.47 14.66
C LYS A 70 -12.37 -1.60 15.06
N ALA A 71 -12.85 -2.85 15.10
CA ALA A 71 -11.99 -4.00 15.43
C ALA A 71 -10.89 -4.19 14.38
N PHE A 72 -11.23 -4.07 13.09
CA PHE A 72 -10.26 -4.07 11.99
C PHE A 72 -9.23 -2.94 12.14
N VAL A 73 -9.68 -1.71 12.39
CA VAL A 73 -8.79 -0.54 12.58
C VAL A 73 -7.82 -0.80 13.73
N ASN A 74 -8.32 -1.28 14.87
CA ASN A 74 -7.49 -1.59 16.04
C ASN A 74 -6.46 -2.70 15.76
N LYS A 75 -6.87 -3.76 15.03
CA LYS A 75 -5.96 -4.84 14.64
C LYS A 75 -4.90 -4.33 13.66
N LEU A 76 -5.30 -3.59 12.62
CA LEU A 76 -4.39 -3.07 11.62
C LEU A 76 -3.37 -2.08 12.21
N THR A 77 -3.82 -1.17 13.07
CA THR A 77 -2.97 -0.11 13.66
C THR A 77 -1.81 -0.69 14.48
N LYS A 78 -1.99 -1.84 15.12
CA LYS A 78 -0.91 -2.54 15.84
C LYS A 78 0.24 -3.00 14.94
N HIS A 79 0.00 -3.08 13.63
CA HIS A 79 1.02 -3.45 12.63
C HIS A 79 1.60 -2.23 11.88
N ILE A 80 1.30 -1.02 12.33
CA ILE A 80 1.79 0.22 11.73
C ILE A 80 2.67 0.92 12.76
N PRO A 81 4.00 0.97 12.57
CA PRO A 81 4.93 1.57 13.54
C PRO A 81 4.60 3.01 13.97
N ILE A 82 4.08 3.84 13.05
CA ILE A 82 3.62 5.21 13.40
C ILE A 82 2.39 5.19 14.35
N GLY A 83 1.73 4.05 14.54
CA GLY A 83 0.63 3.88 15.51
C GLY A 83 -0.72 4.38 15.03
N ARG A 84 -0.89 4.71 13.75
CA ARG A 84 -2.17 5.14 13.17
C ARG A 84 -2.30 4.75 11.70
N MET A 85 -3.52 4.66 11.22
CA MET A 85 -3.79 4.65 9.79
C MET A 85 -3.53 6.04 9.18
N ALA A 86 -3.32 6.08 7.89
CA ALA A 86 -3.10 7.33 7.18
C ALA A 86 -4.41 8.15 7.04
N ASN A 87 -4.27 9.47 6.98
CA ASN A 87 -5.26 10.38 6.46
C ASN A 87 -5.00 10.65 4.96
N TYR A 88 -5.99 11.17 4.26
CA TYR A 88 -5.82 11.54 2.84
C TYR A 88 -4.67 12.54 2.62
N ASP A 89 -4.44 13.44 3.56
CA ASP A 89 -3.42 14.48 3.49
C ASP A 89 -1.99 13.93 3.58
N ASP A 90 -1.80 12.77 4.20
CA ASP A 90 -0.49 12.13 4.32
C ASP A 90 0.14 11.77 2.95
N TYR A 91 -0.66 11.71 1.89
CA TYR A 91 -0.18 11.35 0.55
C TYR A 91 0.03 12.54 -0.39
N LYS A 92 -0.47 13.73 -0.05
CA LYS A 92 -0.40 14.92 -0.92
C LYS A 92 1.04 15.28 -1.30
N GLY A 93 1.93 15.33 -0.33
CA GLY A 93 3.35 15.64 -0.58
C GLY A 93 4.04 14.60 -1.47
N SER A 94 3.75 13.31 -1.28
CA SER A 94 4.30 12.24 -2.10
C SER A 94 3.82 12.33 -3.55
N ILE A 95 2.56 12.65 -3.78
CA ILE A 95 1.99 12.84 -5.11
C ILE A 95 2.61 14.06 -5.77
N GLN A 96 2.67 15.20 -5.07
CA GLN A 96 3.30 16.42 -5.59
C GLN A 96 4.77 16.17 -5.96
N PHE A 97 5.53 15.48 -5.11
CA PHE A 97 6.91 15.10 -5.39
C PHE A 97 7.02 14.27 -6.68
N LEU A 98 6.24 13.21 -6.81
CA LEU A 98 6.28 12.32 -7.98
C LEU A 98 5.86 13.03 -9.28
N CYS A 99 4.96 14.03 -9.20
CA CYS A 99 4.44 14.77 -10.34
C CYS A 99 5.25 16.04 -10.68
N SER A 100 6.28 16.37 -9.92
CA SER A 100 7.09 17.59 -10.10
C SER A 100 8.50 17.28 -10.61
N ASP A 101 9.23 18.34 -10.96
CA ASP A 101 10.64 18.26 -11.37
C ASP A 101 11.56 17.85 -10.21
N ALA A 102 11.10 17.93 -8.95
CA ALA A 102 11.84 17.41 -7.80
C ALA A 102 12.14 15.90 -7.91
N SER A 103 11.36 15.17 -8.72
CA SER A 103 11.58 13.75 -9.04
C SER A 103 12.01 13.52 -10.48
N SER A 104 12.58 14.51 -11.16
CA SER A 104 12.91 14.46 -12.61
C SER A 104 13.85 13.30 -12.99
N TYR A 105 14.71 12.87 -12.10
CA TYR A 105 15.63 11.74 -12.34
C TYR A 105 15.10 10.40 -11.81
N MET A 106 13.79 10.31 -11.53
CA MET A 106 13.14 9.15 -10.91
C MET A 106 12.13 8.52 -11.87
N THR A 107 12.42 7.29 -12.34
CA THR A 107 11.49 6.45 -13.10
C THR A 107 11.67 4.98 -12.72
N GLY A 108 10.61 4.19 -12.73
CA GLY A 108 10.61 2.79 -12.31
C GLY A 108 10.74 2.58 -10.79
N ALA A 109 10.70 3.65 -10.01
CA ALA A 109 10.87 3.58 -8.57
C ALA A 109 9.55 3.23 -7.84
N ASN A 110 9.71 2.67 -6.64
CA ASN A 110 8.60 2.39 -5.73
C ASN A 110 8.73 3.31 -4.51
N LEU A 111 7.74 4.17 -4.31
CA LEU A 111 7.63 5.02 -3.13
C LEU A 111 6.60 4.44 -2.18
N ILE A 112 7.07 3.87 -1.07
CA ILE A 112 6.21 3.26 -0.05
C ILE A 112 5.92 4.33 1.01
N VAL A 113 4.64 4.56 1.30
CA VAL A 113 4.17 5.54 2.28
C VAL A 113 3.08 4.85 3.11
N ASP A 114 3.49 4.09 4.11
CA ASP A 114 2.62 3.15 4.84
C ASP A 114 2.75 3.22 6.37
N GLY A 115 3.43 4.25 6.88
CA GLY A 115 3.68 4.39 8.31
C GLY A 115 4.63 3.34 8.88
N GLY A 116 5.43 2.69 8.02
CA GLY A 116 6.41 1.67 8.38
C GLY A 116 5.85 0.24 8.38
N ARG A 117 4.62 0.02 7.92
CA ARG A 117 3.99 -1.31 7.97
C ARG A 117 4.79 -2.39 7.22
N THR A 118 5.46 -2.05 6.12
CA THR A 118 6.20 -3.01 5.29
C THR A 118 7.60 -3.33 5.82
N ILE A 119 8.13 -2.60 6.80
CA ILE A 119 9.47 -2.87 7.36
C ILE A 119 9.46 -3.99 8.40
N GLY A 120 8.31 -4.55 8.71
CA GLY A 120 8.13 -5.60 9.70
C GLY A 120 7.46 -5.14 10.99
N SER A 121 6.99 -6.11 11.77
CA SER A 121 6.39 -5.84 13.07
C SER A 121 7.43 -5.34 14.07
N VAL A 122 7.08 -4.29 14.74
CA VAL A 122 7.75 -3.91 16.01
C VAL A 122 7.22 -4.78 17.12
#